data_4e2e865ff8b6a1405a20d5fb3074d1f5
#
_entry.id   4e2e865ff8b6a1405a20d5fb3074d1f5
#
_cell.length_a   1.000
_cell.length_b   1.000
_cell.length_c   1.000
_cell.angle_alpha   90.00
_cell.angle_beta   90.00
_cell.angle_gamma   90.00
#
_symmetry.space_group_name_H-M   'P 1'
#
loop_
_entity.id
_entity.type
_entity.pdbx_description
1 polymer ?
#
loop_
_entity_poly.entity_id
_entity_poly.type
_entity_poly.pdbx_seq_one_letter_code
_entity_poly.pdbx_strand_id
1 'polypeptide(L)'
;KDVSFSLRRGECLGLIGRNGADKSTLLKMLNGLIRPDRGSITIRGKIEALIELRAGFNPLLSGRENVYVNGQLLGFSKKEIDQKFKDIIDFAEIGEFIDSAVQNYSSGMKVRLGFAVAAQMEPDVLLIDEVLAVGDMGFVLKCLNKMDELRTKTAMIFVSHNMPMVSRMCSRICLLKEDK
;
A
#
# COMPACT_ATOMS: atom_id res chain seq x y z
N LYS A 1 18.42 -15.72 -2.51
CA LYS A 1 19.15 -14.42 -2.61
C LYS A 1 19.39 -13.89 -1.22
N ASP A 2 20.61 -13.42 -0.96
CA ASP A 2 20.94 -12.77 0.31
C ASP A 2 20.62 -11.28 0.20
N VAL A 3 19.53 -10.87 0.82
CA VAL A 3 19.09 -9.47 0.88
C VAL A 3 19.06 -9.03 2.33
N SER A 4 19.81 -7.98 2.67
CA SER A 4 19.84 -7.42 4.01
C SER A 4 19.69 -5.90 3.95
N PHE A 5 18.72 -5.37 4.66
CA PHE A 5 18.54 -3.93 4.84
C PHE A 5 17.84 -3.63 6.15
N SER A 6 17.96 -2.41 6.59
CA SER A 6 17.14 -1.82 7.64
C SER A 6 16.46 -0.57 7.12
N LEU A 7 15.25 -0.31 7.58
CA LEU A 7 14.45 0.85 7.19
C LEU A 7 13.85 1.48 8.44
N ARG A 8 13.94 2.79 8.55
CA ARG A 8 13.42 3.58 9.67
C ARG A 8 12.21 4.39 9.23
N ARG A 9 11.42 4.83 10.18
CA ARG A 9 10.37 5.83 9.91
C ARG A 9 10.97 7.04 9.19
N GLY A 10 10.27 7.54 8.20
CA GLY A 10 10.74 8.65 7.38
C GLY A 10 11.64 8.24 6.21
N GLU A 11 12.00 6.97 6.09
CA GLU A 11 12.80 6.47 4.97
C GLU A 11 11.90 5.79 3.93
N CYS A 12 12.23 5.99 2.64
CA CYS A 12 11.64 5.26 1.53
C CYS A 12 12.71 4.49 0.78
N LEU A 13 12.57 3.16 0.72
CA LEU A 13 13.45 2.26 -0.01
C LEU A 13 12.80 1.87 -1.34
N GLY A 14 13.42 2.24 -2.46
CA GLY A 14 13.03 1.77 -3.78
C GLY A 14 13.57 0.37 -4.04
N LEU A 15 12.71 -0.59 -4.35
CA LEU A 15 13.11 -1.90 -4.84
C LEU A 15 12.98 -1.92 -6.36
N ILE A 16 14.12 -2.02 -7.04
CA ILE A 16 14.17 -2.10 -8.50
C ILE A 16 14.79 -3.43 -8.92
N GLY A 17 14.46 -3.88 -10.12
CA GLY A 17 14.99 -5.11 -10.70
C GLY A 17 14.18 -5.52 -11.92
N ARG A 18 14.75 -6.39 -12.76
CA ARG A 18 14.06 -6.93 -13.94
C ARG A 18 12.80 -7.71 -13.55
N ASN A 19 11.93 -7.97 -14.51
CA ASN A 19 10.83 -8.92 -14.33
C ASN A 19 11.43 -10.28 -13.99
N GLY A 20 10.86 -10.98 -12.97
CA GLY A 20 11.45 -12.23 -12.46
C GLY A 20 12.50 -12.05 -11.35
N ALA A 21 12.90 -10.81 -11.01
CA ALA A 21 13.87 -10.58 -9.93
C ALA A 21 13.31 -10.76 -8.50
N ASP A 22 12.17 -11.43 -8.35
CA ASP A 22 11.52 -11.77 -7.07
C ASP A 22 11.10 -10.57 -6.21
N LYS A 23 10.86 -9.39 -6.83
CA LYS A 23 10.39 -8.20 -6.10
C LYS A 23 9.09 -8.45 -5.34
N SER A 24 8.08 -8.99 -6.04
CA SER A 24 6.77 -9.30 -5.43
C SER A 24 6.87 -10.43 -4.40
N THR A 25 7.79 -11.39 -4.57
CA THR A 25 8.06 -12.43 -3.57
C THR A 25 8.62 -11.81 -2.30
N LEU A 26 9.57 -10.87 -2.41
CA LEU A 26 10.11 -10.16 -1.27
C LEU A 26 9.03 -9.33 -0.55
N LEU A 27 8.17 -8.63 -1.31
CA LEU A 27 7.04 -7.91 -0.70
C LEU A 27 6.08 -8.85 0.05
N LYS A 28 5.77 -10.03 -0.51
CA LYS A 28 4.94 -11.04 0.16
C LYS A 28 5.60 -11.57 1.44
N MET A 29 6.93 -11.74 1.44
CA MET A 29 7.68 -12.11 2.65
C MET A 29 7.61 -11.00 3.69
N LEU A 30 7.79 -9.74 3.30
CA LEU A 30 7.67 -8.59 4.20
C LEU A 30 6.26 -8.44 4.77
N ASN A 31 5.23 -8.73 3.97
CA ASN A 31 3.83 -8.74 4.42
C ASN A 31 3.43 -9.99 5.23
N GLY A 32 4.36 -10.91 5.48
CA GLY A 32 4.13 -12.12 6.27
C GLY A 32 3.35 -13.22 5.54
N LEU A 33 3.07 -13.08 4.25
CA LEU A 33 2.35 -14.08 3.44
C LEU A 33 3.22 -15.29 3.10
N ILE A 34 4.54 -15.11 3.04
CA ILE A 34 5.52 -16.16 2.74
C ILE A 34 6.65 -16.08 3.79
N ARG A 35 7.10 -17.21 4.29
CA ARG A 35 8.27 -17.27 5.18
C ARG A 35 9.55 -17.34 4.34
N PRO A 36 10.63 -16.63 4.75
CA PRO A 36 11.92 -16.79 4.10
C PRO A 36 12.53 -18.16 4.41
N ASP A 37 13.21 -18.78 3.44
CA ASP A 37 13.91 -20.06 3.64
C ASP A 37 15.09 -19.92 4.61
N ARG A 38 15.73 -18.75 4.64
CA ARG A 38 16.86 -18.43 5.53
C ARG A 38 16.78 -16.97 5.95
N GLY A 39 17.40 -16.64 7.07
CA GLY A 39 17.38 -15.30 7.62
C GLY A 39 16.14 -15.00 8.45
N SER A 40 15.92 -13.74 8.74
CA SER A 40 14.79 -13.28 9.54
C SER A 40 14.28 -11.91 9.07
N ILE A 41 13.00 -11.69 9.27
CA ILE A 41 12.34 -10.41 9.03
C ILE A 41 11.76 -9.94 10.35
N THR A 42 12.09 -8.73 10.74
CA THR A 42 11.55 -8.11 11.96
C THR A 42 10.88 -6.78 11.57
N ILE A 43 9.60 -6.68 11.83
CA ILE A 43 8.81 -5.47 11.59
C ILE A 43 8.21 -5.03 12.92
N ARG A 44 8.29 -3.74 13.23
CA ARG A 44 7.72 -3.14 14.44
C ARG A 44 6.62 -2.17 14.03
N GLY A 45 5.41 -2.40 14.52
CA GLY A 45 4.23 -1.58 14.23
C GLY A 45 3.30 -2.20 13.20
N LYS A 46 2.34 -1.41 12.75
CA LYS A 46 1.30 -1.81 11.79
C LYS A 46 1.85 -1.73 10.37
N ILE A 47 1.74 -2.82 9.63
CA ILE A 47 2.16 -2.90 8.23
C ILE A 47 0.95 -2.90 7.32
N GLU A 48 1.04 -2.14 6.25
CA GLU A 48 0.07 -2.14 5.16
C GLU A 48 0.75 -2.40 3.83
N ALA A 49 0.12 -3.21 3.00
CA ALA A 49 0.62 -3.54 1.68
C ALA A 49 -0.38 -3.13 0.59
N LEU A 50 -0.03 -2.14 -0.20
CA LEU A 50 -0.77 -1.74 -1.39
C LEU A 50 -0.57 -2.72 -2.57
N ILE A 51 -0.09 -3.94 -2.29
CA ILE A 51 0.21 -4.97 -3.30
C ILE A 51 -1.08 -5.55 -3.88
N GLU A 52 -2.14 -5.61 -3.09
CA GLU A 52 -3.40 -6.29 -3.43
C GLU A 52 -4.62 -5.39 -3.18
N LEU A 53 -4.55 -4.12 -3.55
CA LEU A 53 -5.69 -3.18 -3.42
C LEU A 53 -7.00 -3.71 -4.01
N ARG A 54 -6.94 -4.74 -4.86
CA ARG A 54 -8.10 -5.38 -5.48
C ARG A 54 -8.55 -6.65 -4.77
N ALA A 55 -7.67 -7.31 -4.01
CA ALA A 55 -7.92 -8.63 -3.44
C ALA A 55 -8.51 -8.60 -2.03
N GLY A 56 -8.36 -7.47 -1.32
CA GLY A 56 -8.77 -7.36 0.08
C GLY A 56 -10.26 -7.05 0.30
N PHE A 57 -11.02 -6.71 -0.73
CA PHE A 57 -12.43 -6.38 -0.57
C PHE A 57 -13.35 -7.57 -0.76
N ASN A 58 -14.30 -7.76 0.18
CA ASN A 58 -15.40 -8.68 -0.02
C ASN A 58 -16.40 -8.06 -1.02
N PRO A 59 -16.61 -8.66 -2.20
CA PRO A 59 -17.48 -8.10 -3.25
C PRO A 59 -18.94 -7.98 -2.83
N LEU A 60 -19.41 -8.79 -1.90
CA LEU A 60 -20.79 -8.81 -1.43
C LEU A 60 -21.09 -7.71 -0.40
N LEU A 61 -20.08 -7.21 0.28
CA LEU A 61 -20.21 -6.14 1.25
C LEU A 61 -20.20 -4.77 0.56
N SER A 62 -20.83 -3.78 1.19
CA SER A 62 -20.76 -2.38 0.78
C SER A 62 -19.33 -1.83 0.92
N GLY A 63 -19.05 -0.70 0.28
CA GLY A 63 -17.80 0.01 0.48
C GLY A 63 -17.58 0.39 1.94
N ARG A 64 -18.64 0.84 2.62
CA ARG A 64 -18.64 1.14 4.06
C ARG A 64 -18.17 -0.04 4.89
N GLU A 65 -18.81 -1.19 4.73
CA GLU A 65 -18.43 -2.41 5.47
C GLU A 65 -17.01 -2.85 5.16
N ASN A 66 -16.59 -2.76 3.91
CA ASN A 66 -15.22 -3.06 3.52
C ASN A 66 -14.19 -2.13 4.17
N VAL A 67 -14.48 -0.84 4.35
CA VAL A 67 -13.60 0.08 5.10
C VAL A 67 -13.38 -0.42 6.52
N TYR A 68 -14.44 -0.83 7.22
CA TYR A 68 -14.31 -1.36 8.58
C TYR A 68 -13.58 -2.70 8.63
N VAL A 69 -13.92 -3.63 7.74
CA VAL A 69 -13.27 -4.96 7.68
C VAL A 69 -11.77 -4.79 7.42
N ASN A 70 -11.41 -4.00 6.41
CA ASN A 70 -9.99 -3.80 6.07
C ASN A 70 -9.25 -3.02 7.16
N GLY A 71 -9.85 -1.97 7.71
CA GLY A 71 -9.24 -1.23 8.81
C GLY A 71 -8.97 -2.12 10.03
N GLN A 72 -9.88 -3.03 10.37
CA GLN A 72 -9.70 -3.98 11.48
C GLN A 72 -8.63 -5.04 11.15
N LEU A 73 -8.57 -5.53 9.91
CA LEU A 73 -7.50 -6.45 9.46
C LEU A 73 -6.12 -5.81 9.57
N LEU A 74 -6.03 -4.49 9.38
CA LEU A 74 -4.82 -3.70 9.58
C LEU A 74 -4.50 -3.42 11.07
N GLY A 75 -5.34 -3.93 11.98
CA GLY A 75 -5.13 -3.78 13.42
C GLY A 75 -5.62 -2.45 13.98
N PHE A 76 -6.49 -1.71 13.27
CA PHE A 76 -7.13 -0.51 13.79
C PHE A 76 -8.43 -0.85 14.52
N SER A 77 -8.67 -0.17 15.63
CA SER A 77 -9.92 -0.28 16.37
C SER A 77 -11.07 0.40 15.61
N LYS A 78 -12.31 0.00 15.89
CA LYS A 78 -13.49 0.66 15.31
C LYS A 78 -13.48 2.17 15.53
N LYS A 79 -13.08 2.63 16.71
CA LYS A 79 -12.99 4.06 17.05
C LYS A 79 -12.00 4.82 16.16
N GLU A 80 -10.83 4.23 15.88
CA GLU A 80 -9.85 4.83 14.98
C GLU A 80 -10.40 4.91 13.55
N ILE A 81 -11.11 3.86 13.10
CA ILE A 81 -11.74 3.83 11.79
C ILE A 81 -12.85 4.90 11.71
N ASP A 82 -13.72 5.00 12.73
CA ASP A 82 -14.78 6.01 12.78
C ASP A 82 -14.22 7.43 12.63
N GLN A 83 -13.11 7.72 13.28
CA GLN A 83 -12.44 9.03 13.20
C GLN A 83 -11.90 9.35 11.79
N LYS A 84 -11.49 8.35 11.04
CA LYS A 84 -10.90 8.49 9.70
C LYS A 84 -11.89 8.25 8.56
N PHE A 85 -13.09 7.76 8.88
CA PHE A 85 -14.06 7.30 7.89
C PHE A 85 -14.42 8.37 6.86
N LYS A 86 -14.69 9.59 7.34
CA LYS A 86 -15.01 10.71 6.46
C LYS A 86 -13.84 11.04 5.54
N ASP A 87 -12.62 11.12 6.06
CA ASP A 87 -11.41 11.43 5.29
C ASP A 87 -11.14 10.35 4.23
N ILE A 88 -11.41 9.07 4.55
CA ILE A 88 -11.28 7.95 3.61
C ILE A 88 -12.23 8.15 2.42
N ILE A 89 -13.50 8.46 2.69
CA ILE A 89 -14.51 8.60 1.64
C ILE A 89 -14.25 9.84 0.78
N ASP A 90 -13.94 10.97 1.41
CA ASP A 90 -13.62 12.23 0.73
C ASP A 90 -12.37 12.08 -0.14
N PHE A 91 -11.38 11.31 0.35
CA PHE A 91 -10.18 11.01 -0.43
C PHE A 91 -10.49 10.11 -1.64
N ALA A 92 -11.28 9.06 -1.44
CA ALA A 92 -11.62 8.10 -2.49
C ALA A 92 -12.58 8.68 -3.55
N GLU A 93 -13.31 9.76 -3.23
CA GLU A 93 -14.31 10.41 -4.10
C GLU A 93 -15.42 9.44 -4.56
N ILE A 94 -15.89 8.59 -3.64
CA ILE A 94 -16.92 7.57 -3.90
C ILE A 94 -18.14 7.70 -2.97
N GLY A 95 -18.35 8.87 -2.38
CA GLY A 95 -19.38 9.09 -1.37
C GLY A 95 -20.77 8.59 -1.76
N GLU A 96 -21.20 8.83 -3.00
CA GLU A 96 -22.50 8.40 -3.52
C GLU A 96 -22.63 6.86 -3.61
N PHE A 97 -21.53 6.14 -3.71
CA PHE A 97 -21.49 4.69 -3.89
C PHE A 97 -21.11 3.92 -2.63
N ILE A 98 -20.80 4.63 -1.53
CA ILE A 98 -20.19 3.99 -0.34
C ILE A 98 -21.07 2.89 0.26
N ASP A 99 -22.36 3.00 0.14
CA ASP A 99 -23.32 2.03 0.67
C ASP A 99 -23.73 0.95 -0.37
N SER A 100 -23.19 1.03 -1.59
CA SER A 100 -23.37 -0.01 -2.61
C SER A 100 -22.38 -1.15 -2.45
N ALA A 101 -22.78 -2.36 -2.83
CA ALA A 101 -21.89 -3.53 -2.81
C ALA A 101 -20.68 -3.33 -3.74
N VAL A 102 -19.48 -3.69 -3.26
CA VAL A 102 -18.21 -3.47 -3.98
C VAL A 102 -18.13 -4.24 -5.31
N GLN A 103 -18.91 -5.32 -5.49
CA GLN A 103 -19.03 -5.97 -6.80
C GLN A 103 -19.50 -5.01 -7.91
N ASN A 104 -20.28 -3.98 -7.57
CA ASN A 104 -20.81 -2.98 -8.50
C ASN A 104 -19.81 -1.83 -8.76
N TYR A 105 -18.67 -1.81 -8.07
CA TYR A 105 -17.65 -0.79 -8.26
C TYR A 105 -16.84 -1.03 -9.52
N SER A 106 -16.51 0.05 -10.22
CA SER A 106 -15.51 0.01 -11.27
C SER A 106 -14.13 -0.38 -10.70
N SER A 107 -13.22 -0.83 -11.56
CA SER A 107 -11.85 -1.11 -11.14
C SER A 107 -11.17 0.11 -10.53
N GLY A 108 -11.44 1.30 -11.08
CA GLY A 108 -10.94 2.57 -10.53
C GLY A 108 -11.47 2.87 -9.13
N MET A 109 -12.78 2.68 -8.88
CA MET A 109 -13.38 2.90 -7.56
C MET A 109 -12.77 1.96 -6.50
N LYS A 110 -12.53 0.70 -6.84
CA LYS A 110 -11.88 -0.27 -5.94
C LYS A 110 -10.47 0.17 -5.55
N VAL A 111 -9.69 0.63 -6.52
CA VAL A 111 -8.34 1.14 -6.27
C VAL A 111 -8.36 2.42 -5.44
N ARG A 112 -9.26 3.36 -5.75
CA ARG A 112 -9.44 4.59 -4.99
C ARG A 112 -9.78 4.31 -3.53
N LEU A 113 -10.73 3.41 -3.27
CA LEU A 113 -11.11 3.03 -1.90
C LEU A 113 -9.95 2.34 -1.17
N GLY A 114 -9.30 1.36 -1.81
CA GLY A 114 -8.17 0.65 -1.20
C GLY A 114 -7.02 1.57 -0.83
N PHE A 115 -6.62 2.46 -1.75
CA PHE A 115 -5.60 3.44 -1.47
C PHE A 115 -6.01 4.42 -0.35
N ALA A 116 -7.26 4.89 -0.36
CA ALA A 116 -7.78 5.80 0.67
C ALA A 116 -7.74 5.16 2.07
N VAL A 117 -8.17 3.90 2.20
CA VAL A 117 -8.09 3.18 3.47
C VAL A 117 -6.63 3.11 3.95
N ALA A 118 -5.73 2.59 3.12
CA ALA A 118 -4.34 2.42 3.49
C ALA A 118 -3.65 3.76 3.83
N ALA A 119 -3.88 4.80 3.02
CA ALA A 119 -3.22 6.09 3.21
C ALA A 119 -3.76 6.90 4.40
N GLN A 120 -5.05 6.82 4.69
CA GLN A 120 -5.65 7.56 5.80
C GLN A 120 -5.45 6.86 7.15
N MET A 121 -5.23 5.55 7.15
CA MET A 121 -4.97 4.80 8.38
C MET A 121 -3.54 5.01 8.92
N GLU A 122 -2.65 5.64 8.16
CA GLU A 122 -1.29 6.03 8.57
C GLU A 122 -0.51 4.85 9.20
N PRO A 123 -0.21 3.79 8.45
CA PRO A 123 0.52 2.63 8.96
C PRO A 123 1.97 3.00 9.34
N ASP A 124 2.60 2.18 10.19
CA ASP A 124 4.02 2.33 10.53
C ASP A 124 4.94 1.94 9.36
N VAL A 125 4.53 0.94 8.58
CA VAL A 125 5.22 0.45 7.38
C VAL A 125 4.25 0.34 6.22
N LEU A 126 4.61 0.91 5.07
CA LEU A 126 3.80 0.89 3.85
C LEU A 126 4.57 0.22 2.71
N LEU A 127 4.04 -0.88 2.20
CA LEU A 127 4.57 -1.58 1.02
C LEU A 127 3.75 -1.19 -0.22
N ILE A 128 4.42 -0.71 -1.26
CA ILE A 128 3.78 -0.19 -2.46
C ILE A 128 4.32 -0.92 -3.67
N ASP A 129 3.46 -1.60 -4.43
CA ASP A 129 3.80 -2.32 -5.66
C ASP A 129 3.11 -1.68 -6.85
N GLU A 130 3.82 -0.96 -7.69
CA GLU A 130 3.42 -0.38 -9.01
C GLU A 130 2.00 0.20 -9.15
N VAL A 131 1.20 0.15 -8.09
CA VAL A 131 -0.26 0.38 -8.12
C VAL A 131 -0.64 1.86 -8.30
N LEU A 132 0.31 2.78 -8.18
CA LEU A 132 0.05 4.23 -8.28
C LEU A 132 -0.29 4.72 -9.69
N ALA A 133 -0.18 3.87 -10.69
CA ALA A 133 -0.52 4.20 -12.08
C ALA A 133 -2.00 3.96 -12.43
N VAL A 134 -2.88 3.74 -11.44
CA VAL A 134 -4.29 3.40 -11.67
C VAL A 134 -5.20 4.57 -11.28
N GLY A 135 -6.01 5.01 -12.21
CA GLY A 135 -6.93 6.12 -12.06
C GLY A 135 -6.66 7.24 -13.08
N ASP A 136 -7.38 8.33 -12.96
CA ASP A 136 -7.08 9.55 -13.71
C ASP A 136 -5.88 10.29 -13.09
N MET A 137 -5.30 11.21 -13.87
CA MET A 137 -4.12 11.97 -13.45
C MET A 137 -4.37 12.78 -12.16
N GLY A 138 -5.59 13.27 -11.94
CA GLY A 138 -5.94 14.03 -10.74
C GLY A 138 -5.82 13.16 -9.49
N PHE A 139 -6.33 11.93 -9.55
CA PHE A 139 -6.23 11.00 -8.43
C PHE A 139 -4.77 10.53 -8.19
N VAL A 140 -4.00 10.31 -9.25
CA VAL A 140 -2.56 9.99 -9.13
C VAL A 140 -1.80 11.10 -8.39
N LEU A 141 -2.03 12.36 -8.73
CA LEU A 141 -1.42 13.50 -8.03
C LEU A 141 -1.85 13.56 -6.56
N LYS A 142 -3.12 13.31 -6.27
CA LYS A 142 -3.66 13.25 -4.92
C LYS A 142 -2.96 12.14 -4.08
N CYS A 143 -2.77 10.96 -4.68
CA CYS A 143 -2.02 9.87 -4.06
C CYS A 143 -0.57 10.25 -3.78
N LEU A 144 0.12 10.86 -4.75
CA LEU A 144 1.51 11.29 -4.58
C LEU A 144 1.67 12.33 -3.45
N ASN A 145 0.78 13.31 -3.38
CA ASN A 145 0.79 14.30 -2.30
C ASN A 145 0.57 13.65 -0.93
N LYS A 146 -0.38 12.71 -0.85
CA LYS A 146 -0.61 11.96 0.41
C LYS A 146 0.59 11.11 0.81
N MET A 147 1.28 10.51 -0.15
CA MET A 147 2.51 9.77 0.12
C MET A 147 3.64 10.68 0.61
N ASP A 148 3.78 11.89 0.06
CA ASP A 148 4.76 12.88 0.53
C ASP A 148 4.48 13.28 1.99
N GLU A 149 3.21 13.40 2.40
CA GLU A 149 2.82 13.63 3.81
C GLU A 149 3.19 12.43 4.70
N LEU A 150 2.86 11.21 4.27
CA LEU A 150 3.13 9.98 5.01
C LEU A 150 4.63 9.72 5.16
N ARG A 151 5.45 10.14 4.20
CA ARG A 151 6.89 9.89 4.18
C ARG A 151 7.62 10.32 5.44
N THR A 152 7.13 11.32 6.16
CA THR A 152 7.76 11.79 7.41
C THR A 152 7.48 10.88 8.61
N LYS A 153 6.43 10.07 8.55
CA LYS A 153 5.91 9.28 9.67
C LYS A 153 6.00 7.77 9.45
N THR A 154 6.10 7.33 8.20
CA THR A 154 5.97 5.94 7.77
C THR A 154 7.28 5.47 7.14
N ALA A 155 7.67 4.24 7.41
CA ALA A 155 8.73 3.55 6.66
C ALA A 155 8.12 2.99 5.37
N MET A 156 8.67 3.33 4.20
CA MET A 156 8.07 2.94 2.92
C MET A 156 8.99 2.04 2.11
N ILE A 157 8.43 1.00 1.50
CA ILE A 157 9.10 0.21 0.48
C ILE A 157 8.30 0.37 -0.82
N PHE A 158 8.95 0.90 -1.83
CA PHE A 158 8.34 1.25 -3.10
C PHE A 158 8.93 0.40 -4.23
N VAL A 159 8.11 -0.43 -4.85
CA VAL A 159 8.48 -1.21 -6.05
C VAL A 159 7.92 -0.51 -7.26
N SER A 160 8.77 -0.12 -8.19
CA SER A 160 8.32 0.48 -9.44
C SER A 160 9.38 0.34 -10.53
N HIS A 161 8.91 0.28 -11.78
CA HIS A 161 9.74 0.43 -12.97
C HIS A 161 9.87 1.89 -13.43
N ASN A 162 9.08 2.78 -12.85
CA ASN A 162 9.11 4.22 -13.17
C ASN A 162 10.24 4.91 -12.40
N MET A 163 11.43 4.99 -13.01
CA MET A 163 12.62 5.58 -12.38
C MET A 163 12.44 7.03 -11.93
N PRO A 164 11.78 7.93 -12.67
CA PRO A 164 11.45 9.27 -12.20
C PRO A 164 10.68 9.26 -10.87
N MET A 165 9.71 8.35 -10.72
CA MET A 165 8.91 8.22 -9.50
C MET A 165 9.75 7.65 -8.35
N VAL A 166 10.57 6.63 -8.60
CA VAL A 166 11.51 6.08 -7.61
C VAL A 166 12.47 7.15 -7.12
N SER A 167 13.05 7.94 -8.03
CA SER A 167 14.01 9.02 -7.68
C SER A 167 13.35 10.14 -6.87
N ARG A 168 12.08 10.44 -7.12
CA ARG A 168 11.32 11.43 -6.36
C ARG A 168 11.00 10.95 -4.95
N MET A 169 10.57 9.69 -4.81
CA MET A 169 9.99 9.16 -3.58
C MET A 169 11.03 8.53 -2.65
N CYS A 170 12.07 7.90 -3.21
CA CYS A 170 12.96 7.04 -2.45
C CYS A 170 14.29 7.72 -2.14
N SER A 171 14.70 7.67 -0.88
CA SER A 171 16.02 8.14 -0.42
C SER A 171 17.13 7.10 -0.66
N ARG A 172 16.76 5.84 -0.82
CA ARG A 172 17.66 4.69 -1.04
C ARG A 172 17.07 3.76 -2.08
N ILE A 173 17.94 3.07 -2.79
CA ILE A 173 17.54 2.10 -3.81
C ILE A 173 18.24 0.77 -3.54
N CYS A 174 17.48 -0.32 -3.59
CA CYS A 174 17.97 -1.68 -3.59
C CYS A 174 17.72 -2.31 -4.96
N LEU A 175 18.80 -2.68 -5.65
CA LEU A 175 18.73 -3.37 -6.93
C LEU A 175 18.74 -4.88 -6.71
N LEU A 176 17.63 -5.53 -7.00
CA LEU A 176 17.55 -7.00 -7.00
C LEU A 176 18.04 -7.53 -8.34
N LYS A 177 19.15 -8.27 -8.33
CA LYS A 177 19.69 -8.95 -9.50
C LYS A 177 19.15 -10.38 -9.55
N GLU A 178 18.96 -10.90 -10.76
CA GLU A 178 18.74 -12.33 -10.95
C GLU A 178 20.02 -13.09 -10.58
N ASP A 179 19.89 -14.18 -9.85
CA ASP A 179 20.98 -15.14 -9.72
C ASP A 179 21.09 -15.87 -11.06
N LYS A 180 22.28 -15.86 -11.66
CA LYS A 180 22.58 -16.62 -12.88
C LYS A 180 22.72 -18.10 -12.55
#